data_0c1bc36b3fcecfe2fb8f9ade6ef29f53
#
_entry.id   0c1bc36b3fcecfe2fb8f9ade6ef29f53
#
_cell.length_a   1.000
_cell.length_b   1.000
_cell.length_c   1.000
_cell.angle_alpha   90.00
_cell.angle_beta   90.00
_cell.angle_gamma   90.00
#
_symmetry.space_group_name_H-M   'P 1'
#
loop_
_entity.id
_entity.type
_entity.pdbx_description
1 polymer ?
#
loop_
_entity_poly.entity_id
_entity_poly.type
_entity_poly.pdbx_seq_one_letter_code
_entity_poly.pdbx_strand_id
1 'polypeptide(L)'
;MATWFAVRYCYNTENEKGMTVKQKEVVLVDAMSFTEAEARVMGEVEPYTMGEMRVTAMKIEDIEEIFNDDSIVGRWYKVKVMFKTVDEKSGKEKKESHSFLVFGYSTEDATKRLHERMKGTMVDYEVHTVSETQYVDVFFYEEGKVTDETR
;
A
#
# COMPACT_ATOMS: atom_id res chain seq x y z
N MET A 1 -9.92 -6.56 10.32
CA MET A 1 -8.87 -5.55 10.18
C MET A 1 -7.76 -6.06 9.28
N ALA A 2 -7.33 -5.22 8.38
CA ALA A 2 -6.26 -5.59 7.47
C ALA A 2 -4.90 -5.34 8.12
N THR A 3 -3.99 -6.30 7.97
CA THR A 3 -2.59 -6.11 8.31
C THR A 3 -1.83 -6.03 6.99
N TRP A 4 -1.15 -4.92 6.78
CA TRP A 4 -0.44 -4.67 5.54
C TRP A 4 1.02 -5.02 5.66
N PHE A 5 1.48 -5.85 4.73
CA PHE A 5 2.89 -6.27 4.68
C PHE A 5 3.54 -5.69 3.44
N ALA A 6 4.67 -5.03 3.62
CA ALA A 6 5.52 -4.63 2.50
C ALA A 6 6.45 -5.80 2.20
N VAL A 7 6.35 -6.35 1.00
CA VAL A 7 7.13 -7.51 0.59
C VAL A 7 8.07 -7.11 -0.53
N ARG A 8 9.36 -7.27 -0.28
CA ARG A 8 10.39 -7.02 -1.29
C ARG A 8 10.80 -8.35 -1.89
N TYR A 9 10.89 -8.38 -3.21
CA TYR A 9 11.28 -9.60 -3.93
C TYR A 9 12.16 -9.24 -5.11
N CYS A 10 12.83 -10.26 -5.64
CA CYS A 10 13.62 -10.11 -6.86
C CYS A 10 13.39 -11.29 -7.78
N TYR A 11 13.58 -11.04 -9.06
CA TYR A 11 13.45 -12.06 -10.09
C TYR A 11 14.30 -11.63 -11.29
N ASN A 12 14.53 -12.57 -12.21
CA ASN A 12 15.26 -12.27 -13.43
C ASN A 12 14.27 -11.94 -14.53
N THR A 13 14.64 -10.97 -15.35
CA THR A 13 13.89 -10.59 -16.54
C THR A 13 14.87 -10.30 -17.67
N GLU A 14 14.38 -10.18 -18.90
CA GLU A 14 15.19 -9.89 -20.04
C GLU A 14 14.99 -8.43 -20.44
N ASN A 15 16.09 -7.70 -20.64
CA ASN A 15 16.03 -6.31 -21.08
C ASN A 15 15.89 -6.21 -22.61
N GLU A 16 15.81 -4.98 -23.13
CA GLU A 16 15.65 -4.73 -24.55
C GLU A 16 16.77 -5.30 -25.42
N LYS A 17 17.95 -5.51 -24.82
CA LYS A 17 19.11 -6.06 -25.51
C LYS A 17 19.18 -7.59 -25.44
N GLY A 18 18.16 -8.22 -24.85
CA GLY A 18 18.11 -9.67 -24.69
C GLY A 18 18.98 -10.18 -23.53
N MET A 19 19.48 -9.29 -22.70
CA MET A 19 20.32 -9.69 -21.55
C MET A 19 19.47 -9.93 -20.30
N THR A 20 19.82 -10.96 -19.56
CA THR A 20 19.15 -11.24 -18.30
C THR A 20 19.58 -10.23 -17.25
N VAL A 21 18.62 -9.54 -16.67
CA VAL A 21 18.86 -8.57 -15.60
C VAL A 21 18.01 -8.92 -14.39
N LYS A 22 18.51 -8.56 -13.20
CA LYS A 22 17.82 -8.78 -11.95
C LYS A 22 16.92 -7.59 -11.67
N GLN A 23 15.63 -7.86 -11.43
CA GLN A 23 14.65 -6.85 -11.11
C GLN A 23 14.25 -6.97 -9.64
N LYS A 24 14.20 -5.84 -8.96
CA LYS A 24 13.78 -5.77 -7.56
C LYS A 24 12.54 -4.90 -7.46
N GLU A 25 11.54 -5.38 -6.73
CA GLU A 25 10.27 -4.66 -6.57
C GLU A 25 9.75 -4.81 -5.15
N VAL A 26 8.86 -3.91 -4.77
CA VAL A 26 8.18 -3.96 -3.47
C VAL A 26 6.68 -3.84 -3.75
N VAL A 27 5.91 -4.72 -3.11
CA VAL A 27 4.45 -4.65 -3.16
C VAL A 27 3.91 -4.59 -1.74
N LEU A 28 2.68 -4.11 -1.63
CA LEU A 28 1.96 -4.12 -0.36
C LEU A 28 0.88 -5.19 -0.45
N VAL A 29 0.78 -6.04 0.55
CA VAL A 29 -0.22 -7.12 0.55
C VAL A 29 -0.91 -7.21 1.90
N ASP A 30 -2.23 -7.43 1.84
CA ASP A 30 -3.03 -7.67 3.03
C ASP A 30 -2.98 -9.16 3.34
N ALA A 31 -2.53 -9.50 4.53
CA ALA A 31 -2.39 -10.90 4.94
C ALA A 31 -2.50 -11.03 6.45
N MET A 32 -2.67 -12.24 6.93
CA MET A 32 -2.81 -12.50 8.35
C MET A 32 -1.51 -12.89 9.02
N SER A 33 -0.48 -13.21 8.22
CA SER A 33 0.83 -13.62 8.75
C SER A 33 1.90 -13.37 7.69
N PHE A 34 3.16 -13.41 8.11
CA PHE A 34 4.28 -13.32 7.17
C PHE A 34 4.26 -14.48 6.18
N THR A 35 3.95 -15.67 6.64
CA THR A 35 3.87 -16.85 5.77
C THR A 35 2.81 -16.67 4.69
N GLU A 36 1.63 -16.20 5.08
CA GLU A 36 0.56 -15.93 4.12
C GLU A 36 0.93 -14.80 3.16
N ALA A 37 1.56 -13.74 3.66
CA ALA A 37 1.99 -12.62 2.83
C ALA A 37 2.95 -13.10 1.74
N GLU A 38 3.93 -13.90 2.10
CA GLU A 38 4.89 -14.46 1.15
C GLU A 38 4.19 -15.33 0.10
N ALA A 39 3.32 -16.23 0.55
CA ALA A 39 2.60 -17.13 -0.35
C ALA A 39 1.71 -16.37 -1.34
N ARG A 40 1.02 -15.34 -0.85
CA ARG A 40 0.14 -14.54 -1.70
C ARG A 40 0.93 -13.76 -2.75
N VAL A 41 2.04 -13.15 -2.36
CA VAL A 41 2.87 -12.40 -3.29
C VAL A 41 3.48 -13.32 -4.34
N MET A 42 3.96 -14.48 -3.94
CA MET A 42 4.51 -15.45 -4.88
C MET A 42 3.45 -15.92 -5.87
N GLY A 43 2.23 -16.18 -5.40
CA GLY A 43 1.13 -16.58 -6.27
C GLY A 43 0.75 -15.52 -7.29
N GLU A 44 0.82 -14.24 -6.91
CA GLU A 44 0.46 -13.13 -7.80
C GLU A 44 1.56 -12.77 -8.78
N VAL A 45 2.81 -12.87 -8.37
CA VAL A 45 3.95 -12.34 -9.15
C VAL A 45 4.69 -13.42 -9.94
N GLU A 46 4.91 -14.58 -9.35
CA GLU A 46 5.71 -15.65 -9.96
C GLU A 46 5.31 -16.01 -11.40
N PRO A 47 4.00 -16.07 -11.72
CA PRO A 47 3.59 -16.40 -13.09
C PRO A 47 4.11 -15.43 -14.16
N TYR A 48 4.50 -14.24 -13.76
CA TYR A 48 4.99 -13.20 -14.69
C TYR A 48 6.51 -13.07 -14.68
N THR A 49 7.21 -13.94 -13.96
CA THR A 49 8.68 -13.90 -13.87
C THR A 49 9.31 -14.97 -14.73
N MET A 50 10.58 -14.76 -15.07
CA MET A 50 11.39 -15.76 -15.75
C MET A 50 12.20 -16.48 -14.70
N GLY A 51 11.92 -17.77 -14.49
CA GLY A 51 12.62 -18.56 -13.51
C GLY A 51 12.15 -18.29 -12.08
N GLU A 52 13.05 -18.41 -11.15
CA GLU A 52 12.74 -18.28 -9.74
C GLU A 52 12.58 -16.84 -9.29
N MET A 53 11.58 -16.64 -8.48
CA MET A 53 11.35 -15.42 -7.75
C MET A 53 11.76 -15.66 -6.29
N ARG A 54 12.38 -14.68 -5.66
CA ARG A 54 12.79 -14.79 -4.27
C ARG A 54 12.36 -13.58 -3.45
N VAL A 55 11.71 -13.86 -2.34
CA VAL A 55 11.36 -12.82 -1.37
C VAL A 55 12.60 -12.53 -0.53
N THR A 56 12.99 -11.26 -0.46
CA THR A 56 14.21 -10.86 0.22
C THR A 56 13.98 -10.12 1.54
N ALA A 57 12.80 -9.52 1.70
CA ALA A 57 12.47 -8.83 2.94
C ALA A 57 10.96 -8.65 3.05
N MET A 58 10.47 -8.63 4.28
CA MET A 58 9.08 -8.35 4.58
C MET A 58 9.00 -7.54 5.87
N LYS A 59 8.08 -6.58 5.91
CA LYS A 59 7.82 -5.84 7.14
C LYS A 59 6.35 -5.44 7.20
N ILE A 60 5.84 -5.27 8.41
CA ILE A 60 4.49 -4.78 8.62
C ILE A 60 4.51 -3.27 8.45
N GLU A 61 3.56 -2.77 7.67
CA GLU A 61 3.36 -1.34 7.46
C GLU A 61 2.07 -0.92 8.14
N ASP A 62 2.14 0.19 8.85
CA ASP A 62 0.98 0.75 9.53
C ASP A 62 0.24 1.67 8.57
N ILE A 63 -0.76 1.13 7.90
CA ILE A 63 -1.58 1.86 6.92
C ILE A 63 -3.02 1.86 7.43
N GLU A 64 -3.55 3.06 7.65
CA GLU A 64 -4.91 3.23 8.15
C GLU A 64 -5.95 2.82 7.11
N GLU A 65 -5.80 3.35 5.91
CA GLU A 65 -6.73 3.08 4.82
C GLU A 65 -6.04 3.32 3.48
N ILE A 66 -6.52 2.64 2.45
CA ILE A 66 -5.98 2.75 1.10
C ILE A 66 -7.05 3.32 0.18
N PHE A 67 -6.72 4.41 -0.49
CA PHE A 67 -7.60 5.08 -1.44
C PHE A 67 -7.11 4.78 -2.85
N ASN A 68 -7.76 3.83 -3.49
CA ASN A 68 -7.42 3.39 -4.84
C ASN A 68 -8.32 4.06 -5.88
N ASP A 69 -7.82 4.16 -7.10
CA ASP A 69 -8.60 4.65 -8.24
C ASP A 69 -8.15 3.88 -9.49
N ASP A 70 -8.95 2.91 -9.90
CA ASP A 70 -8.65 2.07 -11.06
C ASP A 70 -8.82 2.80 -12.38
N SER A 71 -9.41 3.99 -12.38
CA SER A 71 -9.70 4.75 -13.60
C SER A 71 -8.50 5.53 -14.13
N ILE A 72 -7.40 5.60 -13.36
CA ILE A 72 -6.22 6.38 -13.73
C ILE A 72 -4.97 5.50 -13.80
N VAL A 73 -3.96 6.02 -14.48
CA VAL A 73 -2.61 5.47 -14.45
C VAL A 73 -1.79 6.38 -13.56
N GLY A 74 -1.38 5.87 -12.42
CA GLY A 74 -0.70 6.69 -11.44
C GLY A 74 0.29 5.90 -10.61
N ARG A 75 0.56 6.41 -9.43
CA ARG A 75 1.51 5.82 -8.48
C ARG A 75 0.93 5.86 -7.08
N TRP A 76 1.55 5.12 -6.19
CA TRP A 76 1.12 5.05 -4.80
C TRP A 76 1.90 6.04 -3.95
N TYR A 77 1.16 6.87 -3.23
CA TYR A 77 1.72 7.89 -2.33
C TYR A 77 1.32 7.61 -0.90
N LYS A 78 2.27 7.77 0.01
CA LYS A 78 1.99 7.66 1.43
C LYS A 78 1.73 9.05 1.98
N VAL A 79 0.56 9.25 2.54
CA VAL A 79 0.16 10.53 3.11
C VAL A 79 0.04 10.35 4.62
N LYS A 80 0.90 11.05 5.35
CA LYS A 80 0.88 11.02 6.80
C LYS A 80 0.04 12.19 7.30
N VAL A 81 -0.97 11.87 8.08
CA VAL A 81 -1.95 12.83 8.58
C VAL A 81 -1.89 12.86 10.10
N MET A 82 -1.94 14.06 10.65
CA MET A 82 -2.02 14.24 12.10
C MET A 82 -3.46 14.57 12.47
N PHE A 83 -4.09 13.72 13.24
CA PHE A 83 -5.42 13.97 13.78
C PHE A 83 -5.28 14.72 15.10
N LYS A 84 -6.08 15.76 15.26
CA LYS A 84 -6.09 16.59 16.45
C LYS A 84 -7.30 16.25 17.28
N THR A 85 -7.09 15.83 18.52
CA THR A 85 -8.16 15.51 19.46
C THR A 85 -7.90 16.25 20.76
N VAL A 86 -8.94 16.40 21.54
CA VAL A 86 -8.84 17.04 22.87
C VAL A 86 -9.13 16.00 23.93
N ASP A 87 -8.22 15.85 24.87
CA ASP A 87 -8.43 14.97 26.02
C ASP A 87 -9.49 15.60 26.93
N GLU A 88 -10.59 14.90 27.11
CA GLU A 88 -11.71 15.37 27.92
C GLU A 88 -11.35 15.62 29.37
N LYS A 89 -10.39 14.86 29.90
CA LYS A 89 -9.99 14.97 31.29
C LYS A 89 -9.05 16.14 31.57
N SER A 90 -8.08 16.35 30.70
CA SER A 90 -7.05 17.39 30.91
C SER A 90 -7.28 18.64 30.07
N GLY A 91 -8.16 18.57 29.07
CA GLY A 91 -8.36 19.67 28.12
C GLY A 91 -7.18 19.91 27.20
N LYS A 92 -6.19 19.02 27.22
CA LYS A 92 -5.01 19.15 26.37
C LYS A 92 -5.25 18.62 24.98
N GLU A 93 -4.71 19.32 24.00
CA GLU A 93 -4.74 18.90 22.60
C GLU A 93 -3.79 17.71 22.42
N LYS A 94 -4.28 16.68 21.74
CA LYS A 94 -3.55 15.47 21.46
C LYS A 94 -3.46 15.32 19.95
N LYS A 95 -2.29 14.95 19.45
CA LYS A 95 -2.08 14.69 18.02
C LYS A 95 -1.77 13.22 17.82
N GLU A 96 -2.46 12.58 16.90
CA GLU A 96 -2.25 11.20 16.53
C GLU A 96 -1.87 11.11 15.06
N SER A 97 -0.81 10.34 14.78
CA SER A 97 -0.32 10.16 13.42
C SER A 97 -1.00 8.95 12.77
N HIS A 98 -1.53 9.15 11.58
CA HIS A 98 -2.13 8.08 10.78
C HIS A 98 -1.58 8.16 9.36
N SER A 99 -1.29 7.02 8.77
CA SER A 99 -0.77 6.96 7.40
C SER A 99 -1.82 6.37 6.48
N PHE A 100 -2.02 7.06 5.35
CA PHE A 100 -2.93 6.63 4.28
C PHE A 100 -2.12 6.36 3.03
N LEU A 101 -2.55 5.40 2.24
CA LEU A 101 -1.95 5.15 0.95
C LEU A 101 -2.93 5.61 -0.11
N VAL A 102 -2.49 6.50 -0.99
CA VAL A 102 -3.35 7.14 -1.99
C VAL A 102 -2.78 6.94 -3.38
N PHE A 103 -3.59 6.42 -4.28
CA PHE A 103 -3.22 6.30 -5.68
C PHE A 103 -3.53 7.59 -6.40
N GLY A 104 -2.55 8.16 -7.08
CA GLY A 104 -2.72 9.45 -7.74
C GLY A 104 -1.61 9.72 -8.75
N TYR A 105 -1.69 10.89 -9.37
CA TYR A 105 -0.74 11.30 -10.41
C TYR A 105 0.54 11.93 -9.88
N SER A 106 0.43 12.57 -8.71
CA SER A 106 1.53 13.35 -8.15
C SER A 106 1.28 13.54 -6.66
N THR A 107 2.26 14.12 -5.96
CA THR A 107 2.09 14.44 -4.54
C THR A 107 0.95 15.42 -4.32
N GLU A 108 0.82 16.40 -5.20
CA GLU A 108 -0.28 17.38 -5.13
C GLU A 108 -1.63 16.70 -5.34
N ASP A 109 -1.72 15.83 -6.34
CA ASP A 109 -2.95 15.10 -6.64
C ASP A 109 -3.31 14.16 -5.50
N ALA A 110 -2.33 13.46 -4.93
CA ALA A 110 -2.56 12.56 -3.79
C ALA A 110 -3.13 13.32 -2.60
N THR A 111 -2.60 14.49 -2.33
CA THR A 111 -3.09 15.35 -1.24
C THR A 111 -4.54 15.78 -1.50
N LYS A 112 -4.84 16.17 -2.73
CA LYS A 112 -6.18 16.56 -3.12
C LYS A 112 -7.17 15.40 -2.96
N ARG A 113 -6.77 14.20 -3.38
CA ARG A 113 -7.61 12.99 -3.26
C ARG A 113 -7.84 12.63 -1.80
N LEU A 114 -6.82 12.81 -0.96
CA LEU A 114 -6.98 12.58 0.47
C LEU A 114 -8.04 13.52 1.04
N HIS A 115 -7.94 14.82 0.73
CA HIS A 115 -8.91 15.79 1.23
C HIS A 115 -10.33 15.46 0.77
N GLU A 116 -10.49 14.99 -0.47
CA GLU A 116 -11.79 14.59 -0.99
C GLU A 116 -12.39 13.43 -0.17
N ARG A 117 -11.53 12.45 0.17
CA ARG A 117 -11.98 11.29 0.96
C ARG A 117 -12.25 11.65 2.42
N MET A 118 -11.60 12.70 2.91
CA MET A 118 -11.79 13.15 4.30
C MET A 118 -12.97 14.10 4.46
N LYS A 119 -13.61 14.51 3.38
CA LYS A 119 -14.82 15.34 3.44
C LYS A 119 -15.92 14.62 4.22
N GLY A 120 -16.57 15.35 5.09
CA GLY A 120 -17.63 14.81 5.91
C GLY A 120 -17.16 14.17 7.21
N THR A 121 -15.88 14.01 7.41
CA THR A 121 -15.38 13.56 8.70
C THR A 121 -15.46 14.73 9.67
N MET A 122 -15.76 14.42 10.93
CA MET A 122 -15.84 15.43 11.97
C MET A 122 -14.51 15.65 12.67
N VAL A 123 -13.47 14.96 12.19
CA VAL A 123 -12.14 15.00 12.81
C VAL A 123 -11.33 16.15 12.24
N ASP A 124 -10.70 16.92 13.12
CA ASP A 124 -9.77 17.95 12.73
C ASP A 124 -8.42 17.29 12.41
N TYR A 125 -7.90 17.56 11.23
CA TYR A 125 -6.65 16.93 10.79
C TYR A 125 -5.79 17.90 9.99
N GLU A 126 -4.52 17.54 9.89
CA GLU A 126 -3.60 18.28 9.03
C GLU A 126 -2.66 17.29 8.34
N VAL A 127 -2.38 17.55 7.06
CA VAL A 127 -1.45 16.69 6.30
C VAL A 127 -0.04 17.05 6.72
N HIS A 128 0.69 16.04 7.18
CA HIS A 128 2.06 16.23 7.67
C HIS A 128 3.11 15.99 6.59
N THR A 129 3.02 14.85 5.90
CA THR A 129 3.95 14.53 4.80
C THR A 129 3.21 13.82 3.69
N VAL A 130 3.71 13.99 2.47
CA VAL A 130 3.24 13.26 1.29
C VAL A 130 4.49 12.80 0.55
N SER A 131 4.63 11.50 0.33
CA SER A 131 5.80 10.96 -0.35
C SER A 131 5.41 9.84 -1.31
N GLU A 132 6.11 9.77 -2.42
CA GLU A 132 5.96 8.68 -3.36
C GLU A 132 6.55 7.41 -2.75
N THR A 133 5.84 6.28 -2.87
CA THR A 133 6.31 5.01 -2.36
C THR A 133 7.02 4.22 -3.45
N GLN A 134 7.64 3.11 -3.05
CA GLN A 134 8.27 2.18 -3.97
C GLN A 134 7.29 1.07 -4.39
N TYR A 135 6.07 1.08 -3.90
CA TYR A 135 5.12 0.00 -4.19
C TYR A 135 4.72 0.00 -5.65
N VAL A 136 4.99 -1.12 -6.32
CA VAL A 136 4.58 -1.28 -7.72
C VAL A 136 3.15 -1.77 -7.82
N ASP A 137 2.62 -2.37 -6.74
CA ASP A 137 1.24 -2.84 -6.70
C ASP A 137 0.80 -3.02 -5.25
N VAL A 138 -0.52 -3.14 -5.08
CA VAL A 138 -1.16 -3.38 -3.79
C VAL A 138 -2.14 -4.53 -3.97
N PHE A 139 -1.95 -5.61 -3.22
CA PHE A 139 -2.81 -6.80 -3.29
C PHE A 139 -3.74 -6.83 -2.09
N PHE A 140 -5.01 -6.58 -2.34
CA PHE A 140 -6.03 -6.60 -1.30
C PHE A 140 -6.43 -8.03 -0.96
N TYR A 141 -6.74 -8.27 0.30
CA TYR A 141 -7.29 -9.54 0.72
C TYR A 141 -8.76 -9.60 0.29
N GLU A 142 -9.08 -10.54 -0.58
CA GLU A 142 -10.42 -10.69 -1.13
C GLU A 142 -10.98 -12.07 -0.81
N GLU A 143 -11.40 -12.25 0.43
CA GLU A 143 -12.00 -13.50 0.89
C GLU A 143 -13.24 -13.86 0.05
N GLY A 144 -14.06 -12.87 -0.28
CA GLY A 144 -15.23 -13.07 -1.12
C GLY A 144 -14.89 -13.46 -2.55
N LYS A 145 -13.73 -13.08 -3.05
CA LYS A 145 -13.28 -13.43 -4.38
C LYS A 145 -13.01 -14.92 -4.51
N VAL A 146 -12.43 -15.53 -3.48
CA VAL A 146 -12.19 -16.97 -3.46
C VAL A 146 -13.51 -17.71 -3.59
N THR A 147 -14.54 -17.25 -2.89
CA THR A 147 -15.87 -17.82 -2.96
C THR A 147 -16.46 -17.68 -4.37
N ASP A 148 -16.25 -16.53 -4.99
CA ASP A 148 -16.76 -16.27 -6.33
C ASP A 148 -16.11 -17.16 -7.38
N GLU A 149 -14.83 -17.43 -7.24
CA GLU A 149 -14.09 -18.27 -8.17
C GLU A 149 -14.52 -19.73 -8.13
N THR A 150 -15.13 -20.14 -7.04
CA THR A 150 -15.58 -21.54 -6.89
C THR A 150 -16.98 -21.81 -7.44
N ARG A 151 -17.64 -20.81 -7.94
CA ARG A 151 -19.00 -20.91 -8.48
C ARG A 151 -19.09 -21.44 -9.89
#